data_517ea935ff4aa99f2e056c069dbe71af
#
_entry.id   517ea935ff4aa99f2e056c069dbe71af
#
_cell.length_a   1.000
_cell.length_b   1.000
_cell.length_c   1.000
_cell.angle_alpha   90.00
_cell.angle_beta   90.00
_cell.angle_gamma   90.00
#
_symmetry.space_group_name_H-M   'P 1'
#
loop_
_entity.id
_entity.type
_entity.pdbx_description
1 polymer ?
#
loop_
_entity_poly.entity_id
_entity_poly.type
_entity_poly.pdbx_seq_one_letter_code
_entity_poly.pdbx_strand_id
1 'polypeptide(L)'
;MEWLRKKPDDLRQVTTEYTQFTKKNWPAFSKQLRNKVKSYKPEIKAILQLGDISEGLAGSEQKAEQMAQSVVKAVDAVGMSIPWIITKGNHDITGPGAQEAFIKYYIPMFRKQLNRTDITSANYAHQIGENLFVCFDPWERKVDVLELLEKNLKTSNAKYKFVMLHEPVIPINERCWHVFRKDPEKRKRLLEIIAKNKAIVLAAHMHLFSIVKRETQYGPIIQLMCNSVVKDLKRTTTNKVLTRFGSNLAKECPNWQPTSIEERIKWLDEETPYISYFKQQDLPGYGILTTDSSKEEIYFEYYAAMGDKPYERICITDLLK
;
A
#
# COMPACT_ATOMS: atom_id res chain seq x y z
N MET A 1 20.16 -16.03 -12.65
CA MET A 1 18.76 -15.62 -12.47
C MET A 1 18.41 -14.72 -13.64
N GLU A 2 17.44 -15.08 -14.47
CA GLU A 2 17.03 -14.21 -15.57
C GLU A 2 16.06 -13.16 -15.04
N TRP A 3 16.47 -11.91 -15.05
CA TRP A 3 15.67 -10.76 -14.70
C TRP A 3 15.28 -9.97 -15.93
N LEU A 4 14.08 -9.38 -15.95
CA LEU A 4 13.64 -8.50 -17.02
C LEU A 4 14.48 -7.22 -17.09
N ARG A 5 14.90 -6.71 -15.96
CA ARG A 5 15.71 -5.50 -15.88
C ARG A 5 17.19 -5.86 -16.07
N LYS A 6 17.78 -5.32 -17.13
CA LYS A 6 19.18 -5.57 -17.52
C LYS A 6 20.10 -4.37 -17.29
N LYS A 7 19.54 -3.20 -16.95
CA LYS A 7 20.37 -2.00 -16.66
C LYS A 7 21.04 -2.16 -15.30
N PRO A 8 22.32 -1.74 -15.15
CA PRO A 8 23.08 -1.91 -13.91
C PRO A 8 22.39 -1.35 -12.67
N ASP A 9 21.76 -0.18 -12.75
CA ASP A 9 21.07 0.45 -11.61
C ASP A 9 19.80 -0.30 -11.21
N ASP A 10 19.00 -0.77 -12.17
CA ASP A 10 17.83 -1.59 -11.92
C ASP A 10 18.23 -2.93 -11.29
N LEU A 11 19.32 -3.54 -11.79
CA LEU A 11 19.83 -4.80 -11.24
C LEU A 11 20.36 -4.61 -9.81
N ARG A 12 21.01 -3.47 -9.54
CA ARG A 12 21.44 -3.12 -8.18
C ARG A 12 20.26 -3.00 -7.24
N GLN A 13 19.18 -2.34 -7.62
CA GLN A 13 17.98 -2.22 -6.81
C GLN A 13 17.38 -3.60 -6.47
N VAL A 14 17.21 -4.45 -7.49
CA VAL A 14 16.68 -5.81 -7.32
C VAL A 14 17.56 -6.65 -6.41
N THR A 15 18.88 -6.66 -6.60
CA THR A 15 19.79 -7.48 -5.82
C THR A 15 20.00 -6.96 -4.40
N THR A 16 20.00 -5.66 -4.20
CA THR A 16 20.29 -5.04 -2.89
C THR A 16 19.02 -4.85 -2.06
N GLU A 17 18.03 -4.13 -2.59
CA GLU A 17 16.82 -3.80 -1.82
C GLU A 17 15.91 -5.02 -1.66
N TYR A 18 15.49 -5.62 -2.77
CA TYR A 18 14.46 -6.65 -2.74
C TYR A 18 14.99 -8.02 -2.31
N THR A 19 16.18 -8.42 -2.76
CA THR A 19 16.72 -9.73 -2.42
C THR A 19 17.50 -9.71 -1.11
N GLN A 20 18.51 -8.86 -0.99
CA GLN A 20 19.41 -8.90 0.18
C GLN A 20 18.72 -8.36 1.44
N PHE A 21 18.11 -7.18 1.38
CA PHE A 21 17.47 -6.59 2.56
C PHE A 21 16.22 -7.37 2.97
N THR A 22 15.34 -7.72 2.03
CA THR A 22 14.15 -8.49 2.36
C THR A 22 14.51 -9.84 2.95
N LYS A 23 15.41 -10.59 2.33
CA LYS A 23 15.87 -11.88 2.83
C LYS A 23 16.50 -11.80 4.22
N LYS A 24 17.28 -10.74 4.47
CA LYS A 24 17.93 -10.50 5.77
C LYS A 24 16.93 -10.06 6.83
N ASN A 25 16.01 -9.17 6.48
CA ASN A 25 15.12 -8.52 7.45
C ASN A 25 13.90 -9.36 7.78
N TRP A 26 13.34 -10.10 6.81
CA TRP A 26 12.07 -10.78 6.94
C TRP A 26 11.97 -11.74 8.12
N PRO A 27 12.96 -12.58 8.45
CA PRO A 27 12.87 -13.49 9.58
C PRO A 27 12.67 -12.77 10.93
N ALA A 28 13.44 -11.69 11.17
CA ALA A 28 13.32 -10.90 12.38
C ALA A 28 12.03 -10.07 12.40
N PHE A 29 11.69 -9.45 11.27
CA PHE A 29 10.51 -8.62 11.13
C PHE A 29 9.21 -9.42 11.29
N SER A 30 9.10 -10.58 10.64
CA SER A 30 7.94 -11.46 10.76
C SER A 30 7.76 -12.02 12.18
N LYS A 31 8.86 -12.29 12.89
CA LYS A 31 8.81 -12.66 14.32
C LYS A 31 8.27 -11.51 15.16
N GLN A 32 8.72 -10.28 14.91
CA GLN A 32 8.22 -9.09 15.61
C GLN A 32 6.73 -8.87 15.33
N LEU A 33 6.29 -8.97 14.09
CA LEU A 33 4.87 -8.87 13.75
C LEU A 33 4.03 -9.91 14.52
N ARG A 34 4.47 -11.18 14.55
CA ARG A 34 3.78 -12.21 15.34
C ARG A 34 3.69 -11.87 16.83
N ASN A 35 4.78 -11.37 17.41
CA ASN A 35 4.79 -10.95 18.81
C ASN A 35 3.83 -9.78 19.04
N LYS A 36 3.83 -8.80 18.14
CA LYS A 36 2.92 -7.66 18.21
C LYS A 36 1.46 -8.09 18.10
N VAL A 37 1.12 -8.97 17.16
CA VAL A 37 -0.24 -9.54 17.03
C VAL A 37 -0.70 -10.19 18.33
N LYS A 38 0.18 -10.91 19.04
CA LYS A 38 -0.16 -11.60 20.29
C LYS A 38 -0.29 -10.64 21.50
N SER A 39 0.51 -9.58 21.54
CA SER A 39 0.63 -8.73 22.72
C SER A 39 -0.14 -7.41 22.65
N TYR A 40 -0.49 -6.94 21.45
CA TYR A 40 -1.14 -5.64 21.27
C TYR A 40 -2.58 -5.66 21.81
N LYS A 41 -2.98 -4.57 22.43
CA LYS A 41 -4.36 -4.35 22.91
C LYS A 41 -4.87 -3.00 22.40
N PRO A 42 -6.08 -2.94 21.83
CA PRO A 42 -7.02 -4.06 21.60
C PRO A 42 -6.47 -5.12 20.62
N GLU A 43 -7.07 -6.32 20.62
CA GLU A 43 -6.61 -7.45 19.81
C GLU A 43 -6.62 -7.14 18.30
N ILE A 44 -5.48 -7.40 17.63
CA ILE A 44 -5.36 -7.25 16.18
C ILE A 44 -6.17 -8.35 15.48
N LYS A 45 -6.99 -7.96 14.51
CA LYS A 45 -7.95 -8.85 13.84
C LYS A 45 -7.50 -9.29 12.44
N ALA A 46 -6.61 -8.54 11.78
CA ALA A 46 -6.09 -8.88 10.46
C ALA A 46 -4.72 -8.25 10.20
N ILE A 47 -3.99 -8.81 9.24
CA ILE A 47 -2.83 -8.22 8.62
C ILE A 47 -3.27 -7.59 7.29
N LEU A 48 -2.95 -6.32 7.06
CA LEU A 48 -3.20 -5.61 5.81
C LEU A 48 -1.88 -5.54 5.03
N GLN A 49 -1.85 -6.18 3.85
CA GLN A 49 -0.67 -6.18 2.97
C GLN A 49 -1.03 -5.40 1.68
N LEU A 50 -0.24 -4.37 1.39
CA LEU A 50 -0.58 -3.36 0.39
C LEU A 50 0.09 -3.58 -0.98
N GLY A 51 0.24 -4.83 -1.40
CA GLY A 51 0.77 -5.21 -2.72
C GLY A 51 2.30 -5.38 -2.75
N ASP A 52 2.82 -5.82 -3.91
CA ASP A 52 4.23 -6.19 -4.09
C ASP A 52 4.67 -7.24 -3.06
N ILE A 53 3.84 -8.29 -2.89
CA ILE A 53 4.14 -9.41 -2.00
C ILE A 53 5.23 -10.30 -2.60
N SER A 54 5.41 -10.24 -3.92
CA SER A 54 6.51 -10.85 -4.64
C SER A 54 7.46 -9.79 -5.19
N GLU A 55 8.69 -10.20 -5.44
CA GLU A 55 9.67 -9.35 -6.13
C GLU A 55 9.27 -9.13 -7.60
N GLY A 56 8.58 -10.10 -8.20
CA GLY A 56 8.18 -10.06 -9.60
C GLY A 56 9.37 -9.99 -10.56
N LEU A 57 9.14 -9.43 -11.76
CA LEU A 57 10.17 -9.20 -12.77
C LEU A 57 10.93 -10.48 -13.21
N ALA A 58 10.29 -11.64 -13.07
CA ALA A 58 10.85 -12.91 -13.55
C ALA A 58 11.02 -12.87 -15.07
N GLY A 59 12.13 -13.41 -15.57
CA GLY A 59 12.45 -13.45 -16.99
C GLY A 59 11.76 -14.59 -17.76
N SER A 60 10.99 -15.45 -17.07
CA SER A 60 10.23 -16.56 -17.68
C SER A 60 9.00 -16.92 -16.86
N GLU A 61 8.01 -17.54 -17.52
CA GLU A 61 6.78 -18.04 -16.89
C GLU A 61 7.07 -19.02 -15.77
N GLN A 62 7.97 -19.99 -16.01
CA GLN A 62 8.39 -20.95 -14.99
C GLN A 62 8.93 -20.26 -13.74
N LYS A 63 9.71 -19.20 -13.91
CA LYS A 63 10.25 -18.43 -12.80
C LYS A 63 9.18 -17.65 -12.07
N ALA A 64 8.23 -17.08 -12.77
CA ALA A 64 7.07 -16.39 -12.17
C ALA A 64 6.25 -17.36 -11.30
N GLU A 65 5.98 -18.58 -11.78
CA GLU A 65 5.30 -19.60 -10.98
C GLU A 65 6.09 -20.00 -9.73
N GLN A 66 7.39 -20.22 -9.84
CA GLN A 66 8.24 -20.56 -8.69
C GLN A 66 8.24 -19.45 -7.64
N MET A 67 8.26 -18.20 -8.07
CA MET A 67 8.18 -17.04 -7.17
C MET A 67 6.83 -16.98 -6.46
N ALA A 68 5.72 -17.13 -7.19
CA ALA A 68 4.38 -17.12 -6.61
C ALA A 68 4.19 -18.27 -5.58
N GLN A 69 4.63 -19.48 -5.90
CA GLN A 69 4.61 -20.61 -4.95
C GLN A 69 5.44 -20.32 -3.69
N SER A 70 6.60 -19.70 -3.86
CA SER A 70 7.49 -19.36 -2.74
C SER A 70 6.85 -18.31 -1.82
N VAL A 71 6.13 -17.33 -2.38
CA VAL A 71 5.38 -16.33 -1.61
C VAL A 71 4.27 -16.98 -0.80
N VAL A 72 3.45 -17.85 -1.42
CA VAL A 72 2.37 -18.56 -0.70
C VAL A 72 2.94 -19.34 0.48
N LYS A 73 4.04 -20.08 0.27
CA LYS A 73 4.74 -20.79 1.36
C LYS A 73 5.27 -19.84 2.43
N ALA A 74 5.79 -18.67 2.04
CA ALA A 74 6.33 -17.71 2.98
C ALA A 74 5.22 -17.07 3.85
N VAL A 75 4.06 -16.77 3.28
CA VAL A 75 2.89 -16.28 4.04
C VAL A 75 2.41 -17.33 5.04
N ASP A 76 2.27 -18.59 4.60
CA ASP A 76 1.86 -19.69 5.50
C ASP A 76 2.91 -19.90 6.61
N ALA A 77 4.19 -19.84 6.29
CA ALA A 77 5.30 -20.03 7.24
C ALA A 77 5.40 -18.94 8.31
N VAL A 78 4.86 -17.74 8.07
CA VAL A 78 4.77 -16.72 9.11
C VAL A 78 3.94 -17.20 10.30
N GLY A 79 2.94 -18.07 10.10
CA GLY A 79 2.16 -18.66 11.17
C GLY A 79 1.33 -17.65 11.96
N MET A 80 0.72 -16.69 11.28
CA MET A 80 -0.22 -15.76 11.90
C MET A 80 -1.52 -16.50 12.24
N SER A 81 -2.07 -16.20 13.43
CA SER A 81 -3.38 -16.72 13.86
C SER A 81 -4.57 -15.91 13.35
N ILE A 82 -4.31 -14.85 12.59
CA ILE A 82 -5.28 -13.91 12.04
C ILE A 82 -5.13 -13.85 10.52
N PRO A 83 -6.20 -13.52 9.78
CA PRO A 83 -6.18 -13.51 8.33
C PRO A 83 -5.33 -12.38 7.75
N TRP A 84 -4.87 -12.60 6.52
CA TRP A 84 -4.26 -11.59 5.68
C TRP A 84 -5.27 -11.07 4.67
N ILE A 85 -5.45 -9.74 4.61
CA ILE A 85 -6.13 -9.04 3.53
C ILE A 85 -5.04 -8.45 2.64
N ILE A 86 -4.99 -8.87 1.38
CA ILE A 86 -3.86 -8.60 0.49
C ILE A 86 -4.37 -7.91 -0.77
N THR A 87 -3.79 -6.77 -1.13
CA THR A 87 -4.03 -6.14 -2.43
C THR A 87 -2.91 -6.49 -3.42
N LYS A 88 -3.17 -6.31 -4.71
CA LYS A 88 -2.21 -6.58 -5.78
C LYS A 88 -1.28 -5.40 -5.99
N GLY A 89 0.02 -5.64 -6.14
CA GLY A 89 1.01 -4.67 -6.56
C GLY A 89 1.47 -4.87 -8.01
N ASN A 90 2.24 -3.93 -8.54
CA ASN A 90 2.73 -4.03 -9.92
C ASN A 90 3.81 -5.13 -10.08
N HIS A 91 4.63 -5.38 -9.08
CA HIS A 91 5.61 -6.46 -9.11
C HIS A 91 4.95 -7.85 -9.13
N ASP A 92 3.77 -7.99 -8.54
CA ASP A 92 3.04 -9.27 -8.51
C ASP A 92 2.59 -9.74 -9.90
N ILE A 93 2.56 -8.85 -10.89
CA ILE A 93 2.07 -9.11 -12.25
C ILE A 93 3.02 -8.68 -13.36
N THR A 94 4.24 -8.22 -13.03
CA THR A 94 5.21 -7.78 -14.04
C THR A 94 6.15 -8.91 -14.43
N GLY A 95 6.15 -9.26 -15.71
CA GLY A 95 7.00 -10.27 -16.32
C GLY A 95 6.21 -11.37 -17.02
N PRO A 96 6.89 -12.19 -17.86
CA PRO A 96 6.25 -13.32 -18.52
C PRO A 96 5.58 -14.27 -17.53
N GLY A 97 4.29 -14.57 -17.74
CA GLY A 97 3.51 -15.49 -16.90
C GLY A 97 3.19 -15.00 -15.48
N ALA A 98 3.56 -13.76 -15.12
CA ALA A 98 3.35 -13.27 -13.75
C ALA A 98 1.85 -13.06 -13.44
N GLN A 99 1.06 -12.56 -14.40
CA GLN A 99 -0.38 -12.39 -14.23
C GLN A 99 -1.09 -13.75 -14.07
N GLU A 100 -0.70 -14.74 -14.85
CA GLU A 100 -1.22 -16.12 -14.78
C GLU A 100 -0.85 -16.76 -13.45
N ALA A 101 0.40 -16.61 -13.00
CA ALA A 101 0.86 -17.09 -11.72
C ALA A 101 0.11 -16.42 -10.56
N PHE A 102 -0.17 -15.10 -10.66
CA PHE A 102 -0.99 -14.39 -9.67
C PHE A 102 -2.38 -15.03 -9.55
N ILE A 103 -3.07 -15.23 -10.67
CA ILE A 103 -4.41 -15.85 -10.68
C ILE A 103 -4.35 -17.26 -10.11
N LYS A 104 -3.36 -18.06 -10.52
CA LYS A 104 -3.23 -19.47 -10.16
C LYS A 104 -2.89 -19.68 -8.68
N TYR A 105 -2.09 -18.82 -8.06
CA TYR A 105 -1.55 -19.04 -6.72
C TYR A 105 -2.05 -18.03 -5.68
N TYR A 106 -2.19 -16.74 -6.02
CA TYR A 106 -2.55 -15.72 -5.02
C TYR A 106 -4.06 -15.64 -4.79
N ILE A 107 -4.88 -15.77 -5.83
CA ILE A 107 -6.34 -15.78 -5.64
C ILE A 107 -6.78 -16.95 -4.73
N PRO A 108 -6.31 -18.20 -4.92
CA PRO A 108 -6.56 -19.27 -3.95
C PRO A 108 -6.03 -19.00 -2.55
N MET A 109 -4.86 -18.36 -2.42
CA MET A 109 -4.32 -17.92 -1.12
C MET A 109 -5.26 -16.93 -0.45
N PHE A 110 -5.78 -15.93 -1.15
CA PHE A 110 -6.74 -14.95 -0.59
C PHE A 110 -8.00 -15.65 -0.09
N ARG A 111 -8.55 -16.60 -0.88
CA ARG A 111 -9.69 -17.42 -0.47
C ARG A 111 -9.42 -18.17 0.83
N LYS A 112 -8.27 -18.82 0.92
CA LYS A 112 -7.83 -19.57 2.11
C LYS A 112 -7.71 -18.65 3.33
N GLN A 113 -7.03 -17.50 3.18
CA GLN A 113 -6.81 -16.55 4.26
C GLN A 113 -8.11 -15.98 4.83
N LEU A 114 -9.08 -15.72 3.97
CA LEU A 114 -10.34 -15.08 4.36
C LEU A 114 -11.51 -16.07 4.54
N ASN A 115 -11.26 -17.37 4.35
CA ASN A 115 -12.28 -18.42 4.34
C ASN A 115 -13.47 -18.08 3.41
N ARG A 116 -13.16 -17.65 2.17
CA ARG A 116 -14.13 -17.19 1.18
C ARG A 116 -13.87 -17.82 -0.18
N THR A 117 -14.89 -18.38 -0.81
CA THR A 117 -14.81 -19.01 -2.15
C THR A 117 -15.15 -18.07 -3.29
N ASP A 118 -15.82 -16.96 -3.01
CA ASP A 118 -16.31 -15.98 -3.97
C ASP A 118 -15.26 -14.97 -4.48
N ILE A 119 -14.07 -14.93 -3.90
CA ILE A 119 -12.97 -14.08 -4.38
C ILE A 119 -12.44 -14.64 -5.70
N THR A 120 -12.66 -13.92 -6.80
CA THR A 120 -12.25 -14.32 -8.16
C THR A 120 -11.19 -13.41 -8.76
N SER A 121 -10.93 -12.25 -8.16
CA SER A 121 -9.95 -11.26 -8.60
C SER A 121 -9.33 -10.53 -7.42
N ALA A 122 -8.40 -9.62 -7.69
CA ALA A 122 -7.82 -8.74 -6.67
C ALA A 122 -8.73 -7.55 -6.29
N ASN A 123 -9.85 -7.39 -6.99
CA ASN A 123 -10.92 -6.47 -6.59
C ASN A 123 -11.94 -7.21 -5.72
N TYR A 124 -11.85 -7.05 -4.43
CA TYR A 124 -12.79 -7.65 -3.48
C TYR A 124 -12.94 -6.77 -2.24
N ALA A 125 -14.02 -7.00 -1.49
CA ALA A 125 -14.25 -6.33 -0.23
C ALA A 125 -14.31 -7.37 0.90
N HIS A 126 -13.79 -7.03 2.08
CA HIS A 126 -13.88 -7.85 3.28
C HIS A 126 -14.21 -6.98 4.48
N GLN A 127 -15.20 -7.41 5.27
CA GLN A 127 -15.64 -6.67 6.45
C GLN A 127 -15.22 -7.39 7.73
N ILE A 128 -14.66 -6.63 8.67
CA ILE A 128 -14.32 -7.10 10.02
C ILE A 128 -15.02 -6.17 11.03
N GLY A 129 -16.05 -6.66 11.67
CA GLY A 129 -16.88 -5.83 12.55
C GLY A 129 -17.46 -4.63 11.80
N GLU A 130 -17.19 -3.42 12.25
CA GLU A 130 -17.64 -2.18 11.62
C GLU A 130 -16.67 -1.61 10.58
N ASN A 131 -15.61 -2.36 10.24
CA ASN A 131 -14.59 -1.94 9.29
C ASN A 131 -14.73 -2.67 7.97
N LEU A 132 -14.90 -1.93 6.88
CA LEU A 132 -14.86 -2.44 5.51
C LEU A 132 -13.50 -2.18 4.89
N PHE A 133 -12.86 -3.20 4.37
CA PHE A 133 -11.65 -3.12 3.57
C PHE A 133 -11.98 -3.46 2.12
N VAL A 134 -11.79 -2.52 1.20
CA VAL A 134 -11.98 -2.73 -0.23
C VAL A 134 -10.62 -2.76 -0.90
N CYS A 135 -10.19 -3.95 -1.34
CA CYS A 135 -9.01 -4.11 -2.18
C CYS A 135 -9.33 -3.63 -3.58
N PHE A 136 -8.56 -2.65 -4.06
CA PHE A 136 -8.76 -2.02 -5.35
C PHE A 136 -7.57 -2.29 -6.29
N ASP A 137 -7.84 -3.01 -7.38
CA ASP A 137 -6.88 -3.32 -8.43
C ASP A 137 -7.16 -2.47 -9.69
N PRO A 138 -6.37 -1.41 -9.94
CA PRO A 138 -6.57 -0.53 -11.08
C PRO A 138 -6.16 -1.16 -12.43
N TRP A 139 -5.45 -2.30 -12.40
CA TRP A 139 -4.97 -2.98 -13.63
C TRP A 139 -5.96 -4.02 -14.18
N GLU A 140 -7.05 -4.31 -13.47
CA GLU A 140 -8.13 -5.15 -14.02
C GLU A 140 -8.79 -4.45 -15.21
N ARG A 141 -8.97 -5.19 -16.32
CA ARG A 141 -9.49 -4.65 -17.59
C ARG A 141 -10.84 -5.24 -18.02
N LYS A 142 -11.30 -6.27 -17.33
CA LYS A 142 -12.53 -7.00 -17.69
C LYS A 142 -13.80 -6.35 -17.14
N VAL A 143 -13.66 -5.44 -16.17
CA VAL A 143 -14.75 -4.75 -15.49
C VAL A 143 -14.45 -3.26 -15.33
N ASP A 144 -15.47 -2.43 -15.16
CA ASP A 144 -15.27 -1.06 -14.66
C ASP A 144 -14.92 -1.13 -13.16
N VAL A 145 -13.63 -1.02 -12.90
CA VAL A 145 -13.09 -1.13 -11.53
C VAL A 145 -13.59 0.00 -10.61
N LEU A 146 -13.90 1.17 -11.17
CA LEU A 146 -14.42 2.30 -10.39
C LEU A 146 -15.88 2.10 -10.02
N GLU A 147 -16.69 1.53 -10.92
CA GLU A 147 -18.07 1.14 -10.61
C GLU A 147 -18.11 0.05 -9.53
N LEU A 148 -17.21 -0.95 -9.63
CA LEU A 148 -17.11 -2.00 -8.62
C LEU A 148 -16.67 -1.45 -7.26
N LEU A 149 -15.70 -0.53 -7.24
CA LEU A 149 -15.27 0.16 -6.01
C LEU A 149 -16.44 0.92 -5.38
N GLU A 150 -17.13 1.72 -6.18
CA GLU A 150 -18.26 2.52 -5.71
C GLU A 150 -19.39 1.66 -5.17
N LYS A 151 -19.72 0.56 -5.86
CA LYS A 151 -20.72 -0.43 -5.43
C LYS A 151 -20.32 -1.01 -4.06
N ASN A 152 -19.10 -1.50 -3.91
CA ASN A 152 -18.62 -2.08 -2.64
C ASN A 152 -18.70 -1.10 -1.48
N LEU A 153 -18.33 0.17 -1.72
CA LEU A 153 -18.38 1.21 -0.69
C LEU A 153 -19.81 1.62 -0.32
N LYS A 154 -20.73 1.68 -1.29
CA LYS A 154 -22.12 2.11 -1.08
C LYS A 154 -23.01 1.02 -0.45
N THR A 155 -22.79 -0.25 -0.80
CA THR A 155 -23.63 -1.35 -0.34
C THR A 155 -23.30 -1.81 1.08
N SER A 156 -22.18 -1.39 1.67
CA SER A 156 -21.78 -1.74 3.01
C SER A 156 -22.33 -0.75 4.05
N ASN A 157 -22.87 -1.30 5.15
CA ASN A 157 -23.27 -0.55 6.33
C ASN A 157 -22.11 -0.36 7.33
N ALA A 158 -20.88 -0.67 6.95
CA ALA A 158 -19.71 -0.48 7.80
C ALA A 158 -19.55 0.99 8.18
N LYS A 159 -19.28 1.24 9.46
CA LYS A 159 -19.05 2.58 10.00
C LYS A 159 -17.76 3.21 9.43
N TYR A 160 -16.72 2.40 9.28
CA TYR A 160 -15.42 2.81 8.77
C TYR A 160 -15.10 2.08 7.47
N LYS A 161 -14.66 2.83 6.46
CA LYS A 161 -14.38 2.30 5.12
C LYS A 161 -12.94 2.60 4.73
N PHE A 162 -12.24 1.58 4.28
CA PHE A 162 -10.84 1.66 3.86
C PHE A 162 -10.69 1.16 2.42
N VAL A 163 -10.06 1.96 1.58
CA VAL A 163 -9.66 1.54 0.22
C VAL A 163 -8.19 1.17 0.26
N MET A 164 -7.92 -0.10 0.06
CA MET A 164 -6.58 -0.66 0.00
C MET A 164 -6.13 -0.78 -1.45
N LEU A 165 -5.06 -0.12 -1.81
CA LEU A 165 -4.46 -0.21 -3.14
C LEU A 165 -2.95 -0.08 -3.05
N HIS A 166 -2.24 -0.50 -4.10
CA HIS A 166 -0.79 -0.46 -4.09
C HIS A 166 -0.25 0.94 -4.40
N GLU A 167 -0.61 1.49 -5.57
CA GLU A 167 -0.18 2.84 -5.94
C GLU A 167 -0.98 3.91 -5.19
N PRO A 168 -0.36 5.01 -4.72
CA PRO A 168 -1.09 6.09 -4.06
C PRO A 168 -2.09 6.78 -5.00
N VAL A 169 -3.17 7.34 -4.47
CA VAL A 169 -4.11 8.17 -5.22
C VAL A 169 -3.68 9.65 -5.26
N ILE A 170 -2.88 10.07 -4.28
CA ILE A 170 -2.30 11.41 -4.18
C ILE A 170 -0.79 11.26 -4.38
N PRO A 171 -0.15 11.95 -5.36
CA PRO A 171 1.30 11.92 -5.50
C PRO A 171 1.96 12.50 -4.25
N ILE A 172 3.09 11.92 -3.80
CA ILE A 172 3.66 12.27 -2.50
C ILE A 172 5.16 12.56 -2.48
N ASN A 173 5.91 12.16 -3.49
CA ASN A 173 7.38 12.25 -3.44
C ASN A 173 7.97 12.67 -4.78
N GLU A 174 9.28 12.60 -4.87
CA GLU A 174 10.06 12.94 -6.08
C GLU A 174 9.68 12.14 -7.32
N ARG A 175 9.07 10.96 -7.16
CA ARG A 175 8.60 10.12 -8.28
C ARG A 175 7.21 10.51 -8.78
N CYS A 176 6.39 11.08 -7.92
CA CYS A 176 4.99 11.48 -8.18
C CYS A 176 4.13 10.36 -8.80
N TRP A 177 4.50 9.10 -8.53
CA TRP A 177 3.76 7.97 -9.05
C TRP A 177 2.42 7.86 -8.33
N HIS A 178 1.35 7.77 -9.10
CA HIS A 178 0.00 7.63 -8.55
C HIS A 178 -0.93 6.98 -9.55
N VAL A 179 -1.98 6.34 -9.04
CA VAL A 179 -2.96 5.64 -9.86
C VAL A 179 -3.67 6.59 -10.82
N PHE A 180 -3.89 6.16 -12.05
CA PHE A 180 -4.51 6.93 -13.14
C PHE A 180 -3.82 8.27 -13.47
N ARG A 181 -2.50 8.42 -13.21
CA ARG A 181 -1.76 9.65 -13.52
C ARG A 181 -1.84 10.10 -14.99
N LYS A 182 -2.09 9.15 -15.90
CA LYS A 182 -2.26 9.41 -17.34
C LYS A 182 -3.72 9.47 -17.78
N ASP A 183 -4.67 9.36 -16.86
CA ASP A 183 -6.11 9.42 -17.11
C ASP A 183 -6.78 10.32 -16.05
N PRO A 184 -6.75 11.65 -16.26
CA PRO A 184 -7.27 12.61 -15.29
C PRO A 184 -8.75 12.41 -14.95
N GLU A 185 -9.58 11.98 -15.91
CA GLU A 185 -11.01 11.76 -15.67
C GLU A 185 -11.26 10.56 -14.77
N LYS A 186 -10.56 9.44 -15.00
CA LYS A 186 -10.64 8.30 -14.09
C LYS A 186 -10.10 8.66 -12.71
N ARG A 187 -9.01 9.41 -12.63
CA ARG A 187 -8.46 9.87 -11.36
C ARG A 187 -9.46 10.76 -10.60
N LYS A 188 -10.07 11.72 -11.27
CA LYS A 188 -11.11 12.58 -10.70
C LYS A 188 -12.27 11.74 -10.15
N ARG A 189 -12.80 10.80 -10.95
CA ARG A 189 -13.87 9.88 -10.52
C ARG A 189 -13.45 9.05 -9.29
N LEU A 190 -12.22 8.53 -9.26
CA LEU A 190 -11.69 7.78 -8.11
C LEU A 190 -11.69 8.63 -6.83
N LEU A 191 -11.15 9.86 -6.90
CA LEU A 191 -11.11 10.78 -5.76
C LEU A 191 -12.52 11.14 -5.27
N GLU A 192 -13.46 11.37 -6.19
CA GLU A 192 -14.87 11.61 -5.83
C GLU A 192 -15.52 10.41 -5.14
N ILE A 193 -15.31 9.19 -5.64
CA ILE A 193 -15.84 7.98 -5.02
C ILE A 193 -15.31 7.84 -3.59
N ILE A 194 -14.00 8.03 -3.39
CA ILE A 194 -13.37 7.92 -2.07
C ILE A 194 -13.93 8.97 -1.12
N ALA A 195 -13.99 10.25 -1.54
CA ALA A 195 -14.45 11.34 -0.69
C ALA A 195 -15.95 11.23 -0.34
N LYS A 196 -16.82 10.95 -1.32
CA LYS A 196 -18.27 10.77 -1.09
C LYS A 196 -18.59 9.64 -0.13
N ASN A 197 -17.76 8.60 -0.09
CA ASN A 197 -17.92 7.47 0.82
C ASN A 197 -17.12 7.61 2.12
N LYS A 198 -16.43 8.75 2.35
CA LYS A 198 -15.58 9.03 3.52
C LYS A 198 -14.56 7.91 3.77
N ALA A 199 -14.02 7.34 2.70
CA ALA A 199 -13.10 6.22 2.80
C ALA A 199 -11.67 6.71 3.02
N ILE A 200 -10.94 6.02 3.89
CA ILE A 200 -9.52 6.24 4.14
C ILE A 200 -8.73 5.39 3.16
N VAL A 201 -7.72 5.98 2.54
CA VAL A 201 -6.84 5.29 1.59
C VAL A 201 -5.65 4.69 2.33
N LEU A 202 -5.40 3.40 2.09
CA LEU A 202 -4.21 2.70 2.53
C LEU A 202 -3.39 2.33 1.29
N ALA A 203 -2.21 2.91 1.14
CA ALA A 203 -1.36 2.74 -0.05
C ALA A 203 0.09 2.40 0.29
N ALA A 204 0.86 2.01 -0.74
CA ALA A 204 2.27 1.60 -0.65
C ALA A 204 3.09 2.10 -1.86
N HIS A 205 3.84 1.23 -2.54
CA HIS A 205 4.58 1.46 -3.80
C HIS A 205 5.79 2.39 -3.68
N MET A 206 5.67 3.47 -2.92
CA MET A 206 6.73 4.49 -2.87
C MET A 206 7.81 4.19 -1.84
N HIS A 207 7.66 3.12 -1.05
CA HIS A 207 8.59 2.69 0.01
C HIS A 207 8.90 3.80 1.02
N LEU A 208 7.86 4.49 1.45
CA LEU A 208 7.91 5.62 2.39
C LEU A 208 6.81 5.50 3.42
N PHE A 209 7.06 6.03 4.61
CA PHE A 209 5.98 6.41 5.52
C PHE A 209 5.43 7.76 5.09
N SER A 210 4.11 7.88 4.93
CA SER A 210 3.47 9.16 4.61
C SER A 210 2.04 9.23 5.11
N ILE A 211 1.63 10.44 5.51
CA ILE A 211 0.25 10.82 5.81
C ILE A 211 -0.06 12.08 5.01
N VAL A 212 -1.15 12.04 4.25
CA VAL A 212 -1.61 13.17 3.44
C VAL A 212 -3.09 13.39 3.68
N LYS A 213 -3.50 14.65 3.92
CA LYS A 213 -4.88 15.11 3.86
C LYS A 213 -5.07 15.98 2.63
N ARG A 214 -6.01 15.59 1.78
CA ARG A 214 -6.42 16.32 0.58
C ARG A 214 -7.87 16.78 0.71
N GLU A 215 -8.11 18.05 0.61
CA GLU A 215 -9.45 18.61 0.63
C GLU A 215 -10.19 18.38 -0.70
N THR A 216 -11.49 18.13 -0.63
CA THR A 216 -12.38 18.03 -1.78
C THR A 216 -13.73 18.69 -1.44
N GLN A 217 -14.54 18.97 -2.45
CA GLN A 217 -15.91 19.49 -2.25
C GLN A 217 -16.84 18.49 -1.52
N TYR A 218 -16.44 17.22 -1.39
CA TYR A 218 -17.23 16.16 -0.73
C TYR A 218 -16.66 15.78 0.66
N GLY A 219 -15.65 16.51 1.12
CA GLY A 219 -14.91 16.24 2.35
C GLY A 219 -13.47 15.79 2.08
N PRO A 220 -12.67 15.67 3.13
CA PRO A 220 -11.26 15.34 2.98
C PRO A 220 -11.03 13.87 2.61
N ILE A 221 -9.93 13.62 1.89
CA ILE A 221 -9.34 12.30 1.66
C ILE A 221 -8.10 12.19 2.52
N ILE A 222 -8.02 11.15 3.35
CA ILE A 222 -6.80 10.81 4.08
C ILE A 222 -6.14 9.62 3.37
N GLN A 223 -4.87 9.77 3.01
CA GLN A 223 -4.03 8.70 2.49
C GLN A 223 -2.92 8.38 3.48
N LEU A 224 -2.89 7.12 3.92
CA LEU A 224 -1.85 6.57 4.78
C LEU A 224 -0.95 5.64 3.98
N MET A 225 0.34 5.77 4.15
CA MET A 225 1.31 4.87 3.54
C MET A 225 2.27 4.33 4.57
N CYS A 226 2.56 3.04 4.44
CA CYS A 226 3.60 2.38 5.20
C CYS A 226 4.79 2.07 4.29
N ASN A 227 5.98 2.20 4.83
CA ASN A 227 7.19 1.73 4.17
C ASN A 227 7.28 0.20 4.27
N SER A 228 8.24 -0.38 3.58
CA SER A 228 8.49 -1.82 3.53
C SER A 228 9.79 -2.20 4.25
N VAL A 229 10.09 -3.50 4.25
CA VAL A 229 11.32 -4.06 4.84
C VAL A 229 12.46 -4.20 3.83
N VAL A 230 12.32 -3.64 2.64
CA VAL A 230 13.32 -3.67 1.56
C VAL A 230 14.51 -2.75 1.80
N LYS A 231 14.52 -2.00 2.92
CA LYS A 231 15.59 -1.08 3.30
C LYS A 231 16.30 -1.53 4.57
N ASP A 232 17.44 -0.91 4.87
CA ASP A 232 18.15 -1.20 6.12
C ASP A 232 17.29 -0.79 7.33
N LEU A 233 16.92 -1.78 8.15
CA LEU A 233 16.13 -1.55 9.38
C LEU A 233 16.89 -0.73 10.44
N LYS A 234 18.20 -0.50 10.26
CA LYS A 234 18.97 0.39 11.11
C LYS A 234 18.79 1.88 10.78
N ARG A 235 18.04 2.21 9.71
CA ARG A 235 17.68 3.61 9.43
C ARG A 235 16.98 4.21 10.64
N THR A 236 17.54 5.30 11.14
CA THR A 236 17.09 5.94 12.36
C THR A 236 16.03 7.01 12.09
N THR A 237 15.33 7.39 13.14
CA THR A 237 14.35 8.49 13.13
C THR A 237 14.96 9.88 12.83
N THR A 238 16.28 9.96 12.68
CA THR A 238 17.01 11.19 12.31
C THR A 238 16.94 11.53 10.83
N ASN A 239 16.38 10.64 9.98
CA ASN A 239 16.17 10.93 8.57
C ASN A 239 15.24 12.13 8.39
N LYS A 240 15.50 12.91 7.33
CA LYS A 240 14.75 14.10 6.98
C LYS A 240 13.22 13.84 6.97
N VAL A 241 12.50 14.56 7.81
CA VAL A 241 11.04 14.59 7.81
C VAL A 241 10.60 15.72 6.89
N LEU A 242 9.73 15.41 5.92
CA LEU A 242 9.12 16.40 5.04
C LEU A 242 7.69 16.68 5.53
N THR A 243 7.41 17.97 5.74
CA THR A 243 6.09 18.47 6.19
C THR A 243 5.49 19.50 5.24
N ARG A 244 6.19 19.80 4.15
CA ARG A 244 5.75 20.69 3.09
C ARG A 244 5.50 19.91 1.81
N PHE A 245 4.26 19.95 1.36
CA PHE A 245 3.87 19.45 0.05
C PHE A 245 4.13 20.52 -1.03
N GLY A 246 4.47 20.10 -2.25
CA GLY A 246 4.64 20.98 -3.40
C GLY A 246 5.74 20.53 -4.36
N SER A 247 5.97 21.30 -5.41
CA SER A 247 6.90 21.01 -6.51
C SER A 247 8.36 20.77 -6.07
N ASN A 248 8.74 21.24 -4.89
CA ASN A 248 10.07 20.96 -4.32
C ASN A 248 10.32 19.46 -4.12
N LEU A 249 9.27 18.64 -3.93
CA LEU A 249 9.41 17.18 -3.82
C LEU A 249 10.03 16.58 -5.08
N ALA A 250 9.66 17.06 -6.29
CA ALA A 250 10.24 16.59 -7.54
C ALA A 250 11.73 16.90 -7.68
N LYS A 251 12.19 17.97 -7.04
CA LYS A 251 13.59 18.41 -7.10
C LYS A 251 14.55 17.54 -6.28
N GLU A 252 14.04 16.71 -5.38
CA GLU A 252 14.86 15.77 -4.60
C GLU A 252 15.49 14.69 -5.51
N CYS A 253 14.87 14.38 -6.68
CA CYS A 253 15.44 13.50 -7.69
C CYS A 253 15.10 13.98 -9.12
N PRO A 254 15.79 14.99 -9.64
CA PRO A 254 15.42 15.64 -10.90
C PRO A 254 15.49 14.69 -12.11
N ASN A 255 16.38 13.73 -12.11
CA ASN A 255 16.64 12.81 -13.22
C ASN A 255 15.84 11.50 -13.14
N TRP A 256 14.79 11.44 -12.33
CA TRP A 256 13.95 10.24 -12.24
C TRP A 256 13.27 9.92 -13.58
N GLN A 257 13.36 8.65 -13.99
CA GLN A 257 12.70 8.14 -15.19
C GLN A 257 11.57 7.15 -14.78
N PRO A 258 10.53 6.95 -15.60
CA PRO A 258 10.32 7.44 -16.97
C PRO A 258 9.61 8.80 -17.09
N THR A 259 9.34 9.50 -15.98
CA THR A 259 8.62 10.79 -15.98
C THR A 259 9.59 11.96 -15.97
N SER A 260 9.31 13.00 -16.75
CA SER A 260 10.10 14.22 -16.72
C SER A 260 9.89 15.00 -15.41
N ILE A 261 10.84 15.88 -15.07
CA ILE A 261 10.69 16.72 -13.89
C ILE A 261 9.53 17.71 -14.07
N GLU A 262 9.29 18.19 -15.28
CA GLU A 262 8.21 19.12 -15.63
C GLU A 262 6.84 18.49 -15.39
N GLU A 263 6.65 17.22 -15.83
CA GLU A 263 5.42 16.48 -15.56
C GLU A 263 5.18 16.32 -14.06
N ARG A 264 6.23 16.01 -13.29
CA ARG A 264 6.12 15.80 -11.85
C ARG A 264 5.83 17.11 -11.11
N ILE A 265 6.48 18.20 -11.48
CA ILE A 265 6.20 19.53 -10.96
C ILE A 265 4.74 19.91 -11.24
N LYS A 266 4.27 19.71 -12.48
CA LYS A 266 2.88 19.96 -12.86
C LYS A 266 1.90 19.22 -11.94
N TRP A 267 2.07 17.91 -11.75
CA TRP A 267 1.17 17.11 -10.89
C TRP A 267 1.19 17.59 -9.42
N LEU A 268 2.36 17.95 -8.90
CA LEU A 268 2.47 18.46 -7.53
C LEU A 268 1.84 19.85 -7.38
N ASP A 269 2.02 20.74 -8.35
CA ASP A 269 1.44 22.07 -8.33
C ASP A 269 -0.09 22.03 -8.47
N GLU A 270 -0.63 21.10 -9.28
CA GLU A 270 -2.08 20.86 -9.41
C GLU A 270 -2.69 20.37 -8.09
N GLU A 271 -1.95 19.59 -7.29
CA GLU A 271 -2.43 19.06 -6.01
C GLU A 271 -2.22 20.02 -4.84
N THR A 272 -1.18 20.86 -4.87
CA THR A 272 -0.76 21.72 -3.77
C THR A 272 -1.90 22.55 -3.16
N PRO A 273 -2.83 23.17 -3.93
CA PRO A 273 -3.94 23.96 -3.36
C PRO A 273 -4.92 23.14 -2.51
N TYR A 274 -4.93 21.83 -2.67
CA TYR A 274 -5.86 20.94 -1.97
C TYR A 274 -5.23 20.23 -0.76
N ILE A 275 -3.91 20.28 -0.58
CA ILE A 275 -3.23 19.57 0.50
C ILE A 275 -3.21 20.44 1.75
N SER A 276 -3.94 20.03 2.78
CA SER A 276 -4.01 20.72 4.07
C SER A 276 -3.13 20.08 5.16
N TYR A 277 -2.71 18.82 4.98
CA TYR A 277 -1.74 18.15 5.86
C TYR A 277 -0.83 17.23 5.05
N PHE A 278 0.46 17.25 5.36
CA PHE A 278 1.47 16.39 4.75
C PHE A 278 2.58 16.07 5.73
N LYS A 279 2.89 14.79 5.85
CA LYS A 279 4.07 14.29 6.55
C LYS A 279 4.63 13.09 5.81
N GLN A 280 5.94 13.10 5.58
CA GLN A 280 6.64 12.02 4.87
C GLN A 280 8.01 11.78 5.46
N GLN A 281 8.40 10.52 5.54
CA GLN A 281 9.74 10.13 5.96
C GLN A 281 10.14 8.78 5.36
N ASP A 282 11.41 8.67 4.96
CA ASP A 282 12.00 7.41 4.51
C ASP A 282 12.43 6.58 5.72
N LEU A 283 11.46 5.89 6.33
CA LEU A 283 11.66 5.11 7.52
C LEU A 283 10.94 3.76 7.36
N PRO A 284 11.66 2.62 7.30
CA PRO A 284 11.04 1.31 7.18
C PRO A 284 10.21 0.97 8.43
N GLY A 285 9.15 0.20 8.25
CA GLY A 285 8.31 -0.16 9.40
C GLY A 285 6.93 -0.70 9.01
N TYR A 286 6.01 -0.65 9.96
CA TYR A 286 4.61 -1.06 9.77
C TYR A 286 3.66 -0.15 10.55
N GLY A 287 2.41 -0.12 10.14
CA GLY A 287 1.35 0.60 10.83
C GLY A 287 0.42 -0.32 11.62
N ILE A 288 -0.19 0.20 12.68
CA ILE A 288 -1.36 -0.38 13.33
C ILE A 288 -2.50 0.62 13.21
N LEU A 289 -3.61 0.14 12.64
CA LEU A 289 -4.84 0.90 12.51
C LEU A 289 -5.82 0.40 13.56
N THR A 290 -6.32 1.30 14.40
CA THR A 290 -7.29 0.99 15.45
C THR A 290 -8.54 1.83 15.24
N THR A 291 -9.71 1.19 15.30
CA THR A 291 -11.01 1.86 15.30
C THR A 291 -11.70 1.66 16.64
N ASP A 292 -12.17 2.73 17.23
CA ASP A 292 -12.98 2.71 18.47
C ASP A 292 -14.36 3.28 18.16
N SER A 293 -15.34 2.38 18.00
CA SER A 293 -16.70 2.77 17.62
C SER A 293 -17.45 3.49 18.73
N SER A 294 -17.05 3.28 19.98
CA SER A 294 -17.68 3.94 21.15
C SER A 294 -17.30 5.41 21.24
N LYS A 295 -16.08 5.77 20.79
CA LYS A 295 -15.57 7.13 20.74
C LYS A 295 -15.65 7.76 19.36
N GLU A 296 -16.02 6.96 18.34
CA GLU A 296 -15.98 7.38 16.93
C GLU A 296 -14.59 7.78 16.46
N GLU A 297 -13.55 7.12 16.98
CA GLU A 297 -12.17 7.47 16.73
C GLU A 297 -11.46 6.41 15.88
N ILE A 298 -10.55 6.88 15.01
CA ILE A 298 -9.64 6.07 14.23
C ILE A 298 -8.24 6.54 14.57
N TYR A 299 -7.39 5.62 15.03
CA TYR A 299 -5.98 5.89 15.29
C TYR A 299 -5.09 5.13 14.31
N PHE A 300 -4.03 5.79 13.90
CA PHE A 300 -2.93 5.18 13.16
C PHE A 300 -1.65 5.33 13.94
N GLU A 301 -0.99 4.21 14.22
CA GLU A 301 0.30 4.16 14.89
C GLU A 301 1.33 3.60 13.91
N TYR A 302 2.42 4.31 13.67
CA TYR A 302 3.53 3.85 12.85
C TYR A 302 4.69 3.38 13.72
N TYR A 303 5.12 2.14 13.54
CA TYR A 303 6.25 1.53 14.23
C TYR A 303 7.43 1.50 13.28
N ALA A 304 8.45 2.32 13.59
CA ALA A 304 9.64 2.43 12.78
C ALA A 304 10.60 1.26 13.02
N ALA A 305 11.11 0.69 11.95
CA ALA A 305 12.07 -0.42 11.96
C ALA A 305 11.64 -1.55 12.92
N MET A 306 12.44 -1.84 13.93
CA MET A 306 12.19 -2.87 14.95
C MET A 306 11.78 -2.27 16.31
N GLY A 307 11.27 -1.03 16.31
CA GLY A 307 10.85 -0.36 17.54
C GLY A 307 9.63 -0.98 18.21
N ASP A 308 9.63 -1.04 19.52
CA ASP A 308 8.50 -1.56 20.31
C ASP A 308 7.43 -0.51 20.58
N LYS A 309 7.81 0.77 20.54
CA LYS A 309 6.91 1.93 20.73
C LYS A 309 6.58 2.55 19.36
N PRO A 310 5.37 3.11 19.21
CA PRO A 310 5.05 3.84 17.99
C PRO A 310 5.99 5.06 17.85
N TYR A 311 6.55 5.22 16.65
CA TYR A 311 7.28 6.42 16.25
C TYR A 311 6.34 7.60 16.04
N GLU A 312 5.18 7.32 15.49
CA GLU A 312 4.12 8.27 15.24
C GLU A 312 2.79 7.69 15.70
N ARG A 313 1.94 8.52 16.32
CA ARG A 313 0.56 8.19 16.63
C ARG A 313 -0.31 9.37 16.28
N ILE A 314 -1.29 9.16 15.43
CA ILE A 314 -2.19 10.20 14.94
C ILE A 314 -3.65 9.76 15.05
N CYS A 315 -4.52 10.67 15.48
CA CYS A 315 -5.96 10.49 15.40
C CYS A 315 -6.41 10.89 13.99
N ILE A 316 -6.79 9.91 13.19
CA ILE A 316 -7.26 10.14 11.82
C ILE A 316 -8.59 10.91 11.82
N THR A 317 -9.44 10.64 12.80
CA THR A 317 -10.72 11.34 12.95
C THR A 317 -10.54 12.86 13.12
N ASP A 318 -9.46 13.31 13.77
CA ASP A 318 -9.17 14.74 13.91
C ASP A 318 -8.72 15.35 12.58
N LEU A 319 -8.05 14.59 11.71
CA LEU A 319 -7.73 15.02 10.37
C LEU A 319 -8.97 15.07 9.46
N LEU A 320 -10.01 14.34 9.75
CA LEU A 320 -11.25 14.32 8.97
C LEU A 320 -12.18 15.51 9.28
N LYS A 321 -11.94 16.21 10.38
CA LYS A 321 -12.61 17.48 10.72
C LYS A 321 -11.97 18.63 9.94
#